data_d46b77f92723545bcb632a4cb7033e94
#
_entry.id   d46b77f92723545bcb632a4cb7033e94
#
_cell.length_a   1.000
_cell.length_b   1.000
_cell.length_c   1.000
_cell.angle_alpha   90.00
_cell.angle_beta   90.00
_cell.angle_gamma   90.00
#
_symmetry.space_group_name_H-M   'P 1'
#
loop_
_entity.id
_entity.type
_entity.pdbx_description
1 polymer ?
#
loop_
_entity_poly.entity_id
_entity_poly.type
_entity_poly.pdbx_seq_one_letter_code
_entity_poly.pdbx_strand_id
1 'polypeptide(L)'
;MAVRNALIVTNTIGMFHFLWSDIDMLNQMGYRVFAMADNSAREEHTLRIMQEKGVTFVDARVDSNSMLSRNNLKFYKQLKQLLASRHFGLVHCHTTAVGLFARLAARKYRRRDTKVIYTTHGLPYSPISSRKLFLACNTVERFASRFCDAIITVNSQDYGYMKATHCRNVFQISGVGLDCRRFRNVVADRDEFRRKCGVPVDKTAVLAVGRLVHYKNQTIIVKALAELPDKDKFVFVVCGHETTSDPVAQELADLSEKGGVQTVFIGFHSDMPEVIAACADIGAMPSLREGLGMAGLEMLCEGVPLVGSDVQGIREYLKDGVTGFLCNPFSVEDFKNGIKKLADSDLRRRMKPDCKAMAEKFDISISMAQRRAIYEKILNQ
;
A
#
# COMPACT_ATOMS: atom_id res chain seq x y z
N MET A 1 32.51 8.57 -17.25
CA MET A 1 31.13 8.69 -17.77
C MET A 1 30.44 9.86 -17.11
N ALA A 2 29.67 10.66 -17.83
CA ALA A 2 28.90 11.75 -17.23
C ALA A 2 27.85 11.18 -16.27
N VAL A 3 27.74 11.76 -15.06
CA VAL A 3 26.76 11.34 -14.06
C VAL A 3 25.36 11.58 -14.60
N ARG A 4 24.55 10.54 -14.70
CA ARG A 4 23.14 10.62 -15.12
C ARG A 4 22.27 10.95 -13.93
N ASN A 5 21.28 11.84 -14.09
CA ASN A 5 20.33 12.11 -13.01
C ASN A 5 19.05 11.27 -13.19
N ALA A 6 18.51 10.77 -12.09
CA ALA A 6 17.17 10.19 -12.01
C ALA A 6 16.29 11.03 -11.08
N LEU A 7 15.05 11.25 -11.45
CA LEU A 7 14.06 11.94 -10.62
C LEU A 7 12.96 10.97 -10.22
N ILE A 8 12.78 10.75 -8.92
CA ILE A 8 11.64 10.02 -8.35
C ILE A 8 10.62 11.04 -7.84
N VAL A 9 9.37 10.90 -8.26
CA VAL A 9 8.30 11.86 -7.92
C VAL A 9 7.13 11.12 -7.27
N THR A 10 6.78 11.53 -6.04
CA THR A 10 5.66 10.94 -5.28
C THR A 10 4.75 12.03 -4.72
N ASN A 11 3.59 11.65 -4.18
CA ASN A 11 2.65 12.58 -3.56
C ASN A 11 3.06 13.00 -2.14
N THR A 12 3.69 12.12 -1.37
CA THR A 12 4.15 12.42 0.00
C THR A 12 5.53 11.83 0.23
N ILE A 13 6.31 12.45 1.10
CA ILE A 13 7.63 11.96 1.47
C ILE A 13 7.58 10.56 2.10
N GLY A 14 6.51 10.21 2.84
CA GLY A 14 6.31 8.89 3.44
C GLY A 14 6.27 7.74 2.44
N MET A 15 5.95 8.01 1.16
CA MET A 15 6.02 6.99 0.11
C MET A 15 7.43 6.44 -0.11
N PHE A 16 8.47 7.18 0.26
CA PHE A 16 9.86 6.73 0.08
C PHE A 16 10.22 5.52 0.96
N HIS A 17 9.45 5.24 2.02
CA HIS A 17 9.61 3.99 2.78
C HIS A 17 9.50 2.74 1.90
N PHE A 18 8.74 2.81 0.81
CA PHE A 18 8.60 1.73 -0.16
C PHE A 18 9.58 1.82 -1.34
N LEU A 19 10.38 2.88 -1.43
CA LEU A 19 11.21 3.18 -2.60
C LEU A 19 12.71 3.19 -2.31
N TRP A 20 13.14 2.87 -1.08
CA TRP A 20 14.57 2.84 -0.74
C TRP A 20 15.36 1.90 -1.65
N SER A 21 14.78 0.74 -1.96
CA SER A 21 15.40 -0.22 -2.89
C SER A 21 15.52 0.30 -4.33
N ASP A 22 14.58 1.14 -4.78
CA ASP A 22 14.69 1.80 -6.10
C ASP A 22 15.81 2.81 -6.11
N ILE A 23 15.96 3.60 -5.04
CA ILE A 23 17.06 4.56 -4.88
C ILE A 23 18.40 3.84 -4.89
N ASP A 24 18.54 2.76 -4.11
CA ASP A 24 19.77 1.97 -4.05
C ASP A 24 20.13 1.35 -5.40
N MET A 25 19.13 0.82 -6.12
CA MET A 25 19.34 0.29 -7.49
C MET A 25 19.79 1.37 -8.46
N LEU A 26 19.17 2.55 -8.44
CA LEU A 26 19.53 3.65 -9.33
C LEU A 26 20.93 4.19 -9.02
N ASN A 27 21.30 4.31 -7.74
CA ASN A 27 22.65 4.66 -7.31
C ASN A 27 23.69 3.63 -7.83
N GLN A 28 23.41 2.31 -7.71
CA GLN A 28 24.25 1.24 -8.23
C GLN A 28 24.38 1.28 -9.77
N MET A 29 23.33 1.75 -10.46
CA MET A 29 23.34 1.94 -11.92
C MET A 29 24.05 3.25 -12.35
N GLY A 30 24.65 4.00 -11.40
CA GLY A 30 25.40 5.22 -11.65
C GLY A 30 24.54 6.48 -11.82
N TYR A 31 23.31 6.46 -11.34
CA TYR A 31 22.45 7.65 -11.31
C TYR A 31 22.63 8.44 -10.02
N ARG A 32 22.64 9.76 -10.12
CA ARG A 32 22.40 10.65 -9.01
C ARG A 32 20.91 10.84 -8.84
N VAL A 33 20.36 10.46 -7.68
CA VAL A 33 18.92 10.46 -7.43
C VAL A 33 18.44 11.78 -6.86
N PHE A 34 17.38 12.31 -7.45
CA PHE A 34 16.58 13.42 -6.96
C PHE A 34 15.22 12.87 -6.54
N ALA A 35 14.69 13.38 -5.45
CA ALA A 35 13.36 13.03 -4.93
C ALA A 35 12.50 14.28 -4.85
N MET A 36 11.26 14.22 -5.34
CA MET A 36 10.31 15.33 -5.25
C MET A 36 8.99 14.84 -4.65
N ALA A 37 8.56 15.42 -3.54
CA ALA A 37 7.33 15.06 -2.83
C ALA A 37 6.88 16.18 -1.89
N ASP A 38 5.66 16.06 -1.36
CA ASP A 38 5.14 16.89 -0.27
C ASP A 38 5.70 16.43 1.08
N ASN A 39 6.34 17.33 1.82
CA ASN A 39 6.83 17.10 3.19
C ASN A 39 6.09 17.97 4.23
N SER A 40 4.81 18.23 4.03
CA SER A 40 4.01 18.99 5.02
C SER A 40 3.91 18.27 6.38
N ALA A 41 4.09 16.96 6.40
CA ALA A 41 4.17 16.15 7.63
C ALA A 41 5.48 16.31 8.40
N ARG A 42 6.49 16.99 7.81
CA ARG A 42 7.82 17.22 8.42
C ARG A 42 8.52 15.92 8.87
N GLU A 43 8.58 14.93 7.99
CA GLU A 43 9.22 13.63 8.27
C GLU A 43 10.76 13.75 8.26
N GLU A 44 11.34 14.22 9.34
CA GLU A 44 12.79 14.45 9.48
C GLU A 44 13.60 13.15 9.36
N HIS A 45 13.06 12.03 9.86
CA HIS A 45 13.71 10.72 9.76
C HIS A 45 13.91 10.32 8.30
N THR A 46 12.88 10.45 7.48
CA THR A 46 12.95 10.15 6.03
C THR A 46 13.95 11.06 5.31
N LEU A 47 13.99 12.36 5.66
CA LEU A 47 14.97 13.28 5.09
C LEU A 47 16.40 12.90 5.45
N ARG A 48 16.67 12.43 6.68
CA ARG A 48 17.99 11.96 7.10
C ARG A 48 18.44 10.76 6.29
N ILE A 49 17.57 9.76 6.10
CA ILE A 49 17.87 8.59 5.25
C ILE A 49 18.15 9.02 3.80
N MET A 50 17.38 9.97 3.26
CA MET A 50 17.66 10.52 1.92
C MET A 50 19.06 11.13 1.82
N GLN A 51 19.45 11.91 2.82
CA GLN A 51 20.78 12.52 2.88
C GLN A 51 21.88 11.46 2.94
N GLU A 52 21.75 10.44 3.78
CA GLU A 52 22.67 9.31 3.89
C GLU A 52 22.83 8.54 2.56
N LYS A 53 21.74 8.43 1.79
CA LYS A 53 21.72 7.79 0.45
C LYS A 53 22.15 8.73 -0.67
N GLY A 54 22.57 9.97 -0.38
CA GLY A 54 22.99 10.96 -1.37
C GLY A 54 21.86 11.49 -2.26
N VAL A 55 20.62 11.41 -1.81
CA VAL A 55 19.44 11.91 -2.54
C VAL A 55 19.27 13.41 -2.35
N THR A 56 19.09 14.13 -3.45
CA THR A 56 18.72 15.55 -3.40
C THR A 56 17.18 15.67 -3.33
N PHE A 57 16.67 16.09 -2.17
CA PHE A 57 15.23 16.27 -1.97
C PHE A 57 14.74 17.65 -2.40
N VAL A 58 13.56 17.68 -3.03
CA VAL A 58 12.83 18.89 -3.45
C VAL A 58 11.44 18.84 -2.84
N ASP A 59 11.15 19.72 -1.87
CA ASP A 59 9.83 19.83 -1.28
C ASP A 59 8.86 20.53 -2.25
N ALA A 60 7.71 19.90 -2.46
CA ALA A 60 6.68 20.43 -3.35
C ALA A 60 5.28 19.97 -2.93
N ARG A 61 4.46 20.91 -2.53
CA ARG A 61 3.08 20.68 -2.03
C ARG A 61 2.21 20.01 -3.08
N VAL A 62 1.58 18.89 -2.69
CA VAL A 62 0.63 18.11 -3.51
C VAL A 62 -0.70 17.98 -2.78
N ASP A 63 -1.80 18.22 -3.50
CA ASP A 63 -3.15 17.96 -3.02
C ASP A 63 -3.67 16.67 -3.67
N SER A 64 -3.79 15.63 -2.88
CA SER A 64 -4.27 14.31 -3.33
C SER A 64 -5.79 14.25 -3.48
N ASN A 65 -6.53 15.20 -2.90
CA ASN A 65 -8.00 15.23 -2.89
C ASN A 65 -8.59 15.99 -4.08
N SER A 66 -7.83 16.91 -4.67
CA SER A 66 -8.30 17.73 -5.78
C SER A 66 -7.24 17.90 -6.87
N MET A 67 -7.48 17.31 -8.04
CA MET A 67 -6.53 17.40 -9.17
C MET A 67 -6.31 18.85 -9.67
N LEU A 68 -7.31 19.72 -9.57
CA LEU A 68 -7.26 21.09 -10.08
C LEU A 68 -6.91 22.13 -9.01
N SER A 69 -6.39 21.70 -7.87
CA SER A 69 -6.01 22.61 -6.78
C SER A 69 -4.86 23.55 -7.18
N ARG A 70 -4.81 24.72 -6.52
CA ARG A 70 -3.70 25.67 -6.69
C ARG A 70 -2.35 25.06 -6.33
N ASN A 71 -2.31 24.14 -5.36
CA ASN A 71 -1.09 23.44 -4.96
C ASN A 71 -0.58 22.55 -6.09
N ASN A 72 -1.47 21.82 -6.76
CA ASN A 72 -1.07 20.95 -7.89
C ASN A 72 -0.59 21.77 -9.10
N LEU A 73 -1.13 22.96 -9.32
CA LEU A 73 -0.62 23.87 -10.35
C LEU A 73 0.79 24.40 -10.00
N LYS A 74 1.05 24.72 -8.72
CA LYS A 74 2.38 25.10 -8.23
C LYS A 74 3.35 23.94 -8.35
N PHE A 75 2.96 22.74 -7.90
CA PHE A 75 3.73 21.52 -8.07
C PHE A 75 4.15 21.29 -9.52
N TYR A 76 3.19 21.37 -10.44
CA TYR A 76 3.47 21.22 -11.88
C TYR A 76 4.47 22.26 -12.40
N LYS A 77 4.38 23.53 -11.96
CA LYS A 77 5.34 24.60 -12.33
C LYS A 77 6.74 24.29 -11.78
N GLN A 78 6.85 23.92 -10.49
CA GLN A 78 8.12 23.55 -9.86
C GLN A 78 8.76 22.35 -10.55
N LEU A 79 7.99 21.32 -10.87
CA LEU A 79 8.47 20.16 -11.60
C LEU A 79 8.99 20.54 -12.99
N LYS A 80 8.29 21.42 -13.73
CA LYS A 80 8.78 21.94 -15.02
C LYS A 80 10.08 22.74 -14.88
N GLN A 81 10.22 23.56 -13.83
CA GLN A 81 11.44 24.30 -13.54
C GLN A 81 12.62 23.34 -13.24
N LEU A 82 12.37 22.31 -12.40
CA LEU A 82 13.37 21.31 -12.09
C LEU A 82 13.84 20.56 -13.34
N LEU A 83 12.91 20.12 -14.19
CA LEU A 83 13.22 19.43 -15.45
C LEU A 83 13.92 20.35 -16.49
N ALA A 84 13.74 21.66 -16.37
CA ALA A 84 14.41 22.64 -17.24
C ALA A 84 15.83 22.99 -16.75
N SER A 85 16.08 22.91 -15.43
CA SER A 85 17.34 23.32 -14.81
C SER A 85 18.48 22.33 -15.04
N ARG A 86 18.16 21.04 -15.36
CA ARG A 86 19.15 19.98 -15.55
C ARG A 86 18.58 18.81 -16.36
N HIS A 87 19.45 18.04 -16.97
CA HIS A 87 19.06 16.83 -17.71
C HIS A 87 18.82 15.68 -16.74
N PHE A 88 17.68 14.98 -16.91
CA PHE A 88 17.34 13.74 -16.25
C PHE A 88 17.27 12.61 -17.28
N GLY A 89 18.05 11.55 -17.10
CA GLY A 89 17.96 10.34 -17.94
C GLY A 89 16.72 9.51 -17.59
N LEU A 90 16.20 9.65 -16.35
CA LEU A 90 15.00 8.95 -15.89
C LEU A 90 14.11 9.90 -15.08
N VAL A 91 12.81 9.84 -15.35
CA VAL A 91 11.75 10.36 -14.46
C VAL A 91 10.85 9.18 -14.08
N HIS A 92 10.89 8.76 -12.82
CA HIS A 92 10.01 7.72 -12.30
C HIS A 92 8.97 8.35 -11.38
N CYS A 93 7.72 8.32 -11.79
CA CYS A 93 6.61 8.92 -11.05
C CYS A 93 5.67 7.86 -10.49
N HIS A 94 5.14 8.15 -9.31
CA HIS A 94 4.28 7.25 -8.54
C HIS A 94 2.95 7.92 -8.25
N THR A 95 1.90 7.11 -8.04
CA THR A 95 0.52 7.52 -7.76
C THR A 95 -0.16 8.30 -8.90
N THR A 96 -1.50 8.30 -8.92
CA THR A 96 -2.27 8.77 -10.09
C THR A 96 -2.12 10.26 -10.36
N ALA A 97 -2.33 11.12 -9.35
CA ALA A 97 -2.33 12.57 -9.54
C ALA A 97 -0.93 13.08 -9.91
N VAL A 98 0.08 12.72 -9.13
CA VAL A 98 1.48 13.08 -9.37
C VAL A 98 1.98 12.48 -10.67
N GLY A 99 1.63 11.22 -10.94
CA GLY A 99 1.97 10.54 -12.19
C GLY A 99 1.43 11.24 -13.44
N LEU A 100 0.22 11.82 -13.37
CA LEU A 100 -0.31 12.63 -14.47
C LEU A 100 0.56 13.86 -14.72
N PHE A 101 0.82 14.66 -13.67
CA PHE A 101 1.60 15.90 -13.82
C PHE A 101 3.04 15.63 -14.25
N ALA A 102 3.66 14.57 -13.73
CA ALA A 102 5.02 14.21 -14.08
C ALA A 102 5.13 13.76 -15.54
N ARG A 103 4.24 12.90 -16.02
CA ARG A 103 4.16 12.46 -17.42
C ARG A 103 3.96 13.67 -18.37
N LEU A 104 3.07 14.60 -18.01
CA LEU A 104 2.82 15.82 -18.80
C LEU A 104 4.02 16.77 -18.79
N ALA A 105 4.68 16.98 -17.65
CA ALA A 105 5.85 17.86 -17.56
C ALA A 105 7.06 17.28 -18.32
N ALA A 106 7.28 15.97 -18.21
CA ALA A 106 8.40 15.29 -18.86
C ALA A 106 8.23 15.05 -20.37
N ARG A 107 7.00 15.18 -20.92
CA ARG A 107 6.67 14.80 -22.32
C ARG A 107 7.61 15.35 -23.38
N LYS A 108 8.09 16.60 -23.23
CA LYS A 108 8.98 17.22 -24.20
C LYS A 108 10.43 16.71 -24.10
N TYR A 109 10.82 16.21 -22.91
CA TYR A 109 12.17 15.72 -22.64
C TYR A 109 12.36 14.28 -23.11
N ARG A 110 11.28 13.48 -23.22
CA ARG A 110 11.33 12.14 -23.82
C ARG A 110 11.91 12.10 -25.22
N ARG A 111 11.75 13.19 -25.97
CA ARG A 111 12.39 13.35 -27.30
C ARG A 111 13.88 13.66 -27.23
N ARG A 112 14.44 13.79 -26.02
CA ARG A 112 15.83 14.15 -25.71
C ARG A 112 16.47 13.16 -24.73
N ASP A 113 16.16 11.86 -24.88
CA ASP A 113 16.73 10.76 -24.10
C ASP A 113 16.25 10.62 -22.63
N THR A 114 15.23 11.37 -22.18
CA THR A 114 14.62 11.15 -20.87
C THR A 114 13.62 10.01 -20.93
N LYS A 115 13.85 8.93 -20.21
CA LYS A 115 12.84 7.87 -20.02
C LYS A 115 11.86 8.24 -18.91
N VAL A 116 10.59 7.92 -19.11
CA VAL A 116 9.52 8.19 -18.15
C VAL A 116 8.85 6.89 -17.78
N ILE A 117 8.95 6.51 -16.51
CA ILE A 117 8.30 5.33 -15.92
C ILE A 117 7.21 5.80 -14.96
N TYR A 118 6.06 5.14 -14.99
CA TYR A 118 4.96 5.40 -14.07
C TYR A 118 4.59 4.13 -13.32
N THR A 119 4.58 4.18 -11.98
CA THR A 119 4.09 3.08 -11.14
C THR A 119 2.76 3.45 -10.50
N THR A 120 1.72 2.63 -10.74
CA THR A 120 0.48 2.69 -9.99
C THR A 120 0.69 2.00 -8.64
N HIS A 121 0.17 2.58 -7.58
CA HIS A 121 0.11 1.92 -6.26
C HIS A 121 -1.34 1.59 -5.88
N GLY A 122 -2.13 1.23 -6.87
CA GLY A 122 -3.58 1.09 -6.81
C GLY A 122 -4.26 2.26 -7.52
N LEU A 123 -4.98 1.97 -8.58
CA LEU A 123 -5.77 2.98 -9.28
C LEU A 123 -6.92 3.46 -8.40
N PRO A 124 -7.35 4.73 -8.50
CA PRO A 124 -8.40 5.30 -7.66
C PRO A 124 -9.80 4.77 -8.01
N TYR A 125 -9.89 3.83 -8.91
CA TYR A 125 -11.13 3.21 -9.36
C TYR A 125 -11.01 1.68 -9.39
N SER A 126 -12.16 1.02 -9.24
CA SER A 126 -12.32 -0.44 -9.20
C SER A 126 -13.69 -0.80 -9.75
N PRO A 127 -14.03 -2.09 -9.92
CA PRO A 127 -15.36 -2.52 -10.35
C PRO A 127 -16.51 -2.03 -9.46
N ILE A 128 -16.23 -1.74 -8.16
CA ILE A 128 -17.22 -1.20 -7.22
C ILE A 128 -17.32 0.32 -7.25
N SER A 129 -16.45 1.00 -8.00
CA SER A 129 -16.52 2.46 -8.16
C SER A 129 -17.69 2.88 -9.03
N SER A 130 -18.18 4.11 -8.84
CA SER A 130 -19.20 4.65 -9.72
C SER A 130 -18.72 4.65 -11.18
N ARG A 131 -19.61 4.36 -12.12
CA ARG A 131 -19.31 4.35 -13.56
C ARG A 131 -18.72 5.68 -14.04
N LYS A 132 -19.18 6.80 -13.46
CA LYS A 132 -18.67 8.15 -13.79
C LYS A 132 -17.20 8.31 -13.37
N LEU A 133 -16.85 7.91 -12.14
CA LEU A 133 -15.48 7.95 -11.64
C LEU A 133 -14.57 7.05 -12.47
N PHE A 134 -15.00 5.82 -12.76
CA PHE A 134 -14.25 4.90 -13.60
C PHE A 134 -13.93 5.52 -14.97
N LEU A 135 -14.96 6.01 -15.69
CA LEU A 135 -14.77 6.60 -17.01
C LEU A 135 -13.85 7.82 -16.99
N ALA A 136 -14.01 8.71 -16.02
CA ALA A 136 -13.17 9.92 -15.88
C ALA A 136 -11.70 9.53 -15.65
N CYS A 137 -11.42 8.71 -14.64
CA CYS A 137 -10.05 8.30 -14.31
C CYS A 137 -9.41 7.47 -15.42
N ASN A 138 -10.13 6.53 -16.01
CA ASN A 138 -9.64 5.70 -17.11
C ASN A 138 -9.30 6.55 -18.36
N THR A 139 -10.12 7.56 -18.67
CA THR A 139 -9.84 8.49 -19.78
C THR A 139 -8.56 9.28 -19.53
N VAL A 140 -8.37 9.79 -18.31
CA VAL A 140 -7.16 10.51 -17.91
C VAL A 140 -5.93 9.60 -18.00
N GLU A 141 -6.01 8.37 -17.50
CA GLU A 141 -4.90 7.41 -17.56
C GLU A 141 -4.57 7.00 -19.00
N ARG A 142 -5.57 6.73 -19.82
CA ARG A 142 -5.38 6.45 -21.26
C ARG A 142 -4.71 7.63 -22.00
N PHE A 143 -5.11 8.85 -21.69
CA PHE A 143 -4.47 10.04 -22.26
C PHE A 143 -3.02 10.16 -21.82
N ALA A 144 -2.75 10.07 -20.52
CA ALA A 144 -1.42 10.26 -19.95
C ALA A 144 -0.44 9.13 -20.29
N SER A 145 -0.95 7.93 -20.58
CA SER A 145 -0.11 6.78 -20.97
C SER A 145 0.68 6.99 -22.27
N ARG A 146 0.29 7.97 -23.10
CA ARG A 146 1.07 8.37 -24.29
C ARG A 146 2.40 9.04 -23.94
N PHE A 147 2.56 9.49 -22.70
CA PHE A 147 3.69 10.30 -22.25
C PHE A 147 4.60 9.56 -21.28
N CYS A 148 4.56 8.21 -21.26
CA CYS A 148 5.52 7.38 -20.55
C CYS A 148 6.07 6.27 -21.45
N ASP A 149 7.22 5.74 -21.06
CA ASP A 149 7.93 4.65 -21.76
C ASP A 149 7.58 3.31 -21.16
N ALA A 150 7.22 3.30 -19.86
CA ALA A 150 6.73 2.11 -19.17
C ALA A 150 5.70 2.47 -18.10
N ILE A 151 4.79 1.51 -17.84
CA ILE A 151 3.86 1.52 -16.71
C ILE A 151 4.14 0.25 -15.90
N ILE A 152 4.24 0.41 -14.58
CA ILE A 152 4.39 -0.68 -13.61
C ILE A 152 3.13 -0.71 -12.74
N THR A 153 2.56 -1.89 -12.56
CA THR A 153 1.39 -2.13 -11.71
C THR A 153 1.73 -3.13 -10.62
N VAL A 154 1.04 -3.03 -9.48
CA VAL A 154 1.27 -3.89 -8.31
C VAL A 154 0.18 -4.93 -8.10
N ASN A 155 -0.81 -4.96 -8.97
CA ASN A 155 -1.90 -5.94 -8.96
C ASN A 155 -2.39 -6.25 -10.38
N SER A 156 -3.03 -7.41 -10.55
CA SER A 156 -3.49 -7.93 -11.84
C SER A 156 -4.62 -7.12 -12.46
N GLN A 157 -5.50 -6.54 -11.64
CA GLN A 157 -6.61 -5.73 -12.14
C GLN A 157 -6.13 -4.43 -12.77
N ASP A 158 -5.24 -3.69 -12.07
CA ASP A 158 -4.62 -2.48 -12.62
C ASP A 158 -3.81 -2.81 -13.88
N TYR A 159 -3.12 -3.97 -13.88
CA TYR A 159 -2.40 -4.44 -15.06
C TYR A 159 -3.35 -4.58 -16.27
N GLY A 160 -4.50 -5.22 -16.08
CA GLY A 160 -5.51 -5.34 -17.13
C GLY A 160 -5.95 -3.99 -17.69
N TYR A 161 -6.23 -3.01 -16.82
CA TYR A 161 -6.61 -1.66 -17.25
C TYR A 161 -5.48 -0.94 -17.99
N MET A 162 -4.24 -1.04 -17.47
CA MET A 162 -3.10 -0.34 -18.08
C MET A 162 -2.67 -0.97 -19.40
N LYS A 163 -2.82 -2.28 -19.60
CA LYS A 163 -2.60 -2.95 -20.90
C LYS A 163 -3.52 -2.43 -22.00
N ALA A 164 -4.70 -1.95 -21.65
CA ALA A 164 -5.66 -1.36 -22.59
C ALA A 164 -5.36 0.12 -22.91
N THR A 165 -4.24 0.68 -22.42
CA THR A 165 -3.80 2.06 -22.68
C THR A 165 -2.88 2.17 -23.89
N HIS A 166 -2.30 3.35 -24.11
CA HIS A 166 -1.38 3.59 -25.23
C HIS A 166 0.11 3.30 -24.91
N CYS A 167 0.43 2.96 -23.65
CA CYS A 167 1.80 2.57 -23.29
C CYS A 167 2.08 1.14 -23.77
N ARG A 168 3.17 0.96 -24.53
CA ARG A 168 3.55 -0.35 -25.07
C ARG A 168 4.16 -1.28 -24.03
N ASN A 169 4.89 -0.70 -23.06
CA ASN A 169 5.58 -1.45 -22.02
C ASN A 169 4.78 -1.37 -20.72
N VAL A 170 3.93 -2.35 -20.47
CA VAL A 170 3.19 -2.47 -19.21
C VAL A 170 3.64 -3.73 -18.50
N PHE A 171 4.06 -3.59 -17.24
CA PHE A 171 4.58 -4.65 -16.41
C PHE A 171 3.74 -4.78 -15.14
N GLN A 172 3.59 -6.00 -14.68
CA GLN A 172 3.11 -6.28 -13.33
C GLN A 172 4.28 -6.78 -12.50
N ILE A 173 4.41 -6.28 -11.28
CA ILE A 173 5.38 -6.74 -10.29
C ILE A 173 4.68 -7.31 -9.06
N SER A 174 5.41 -8.07 -8.26
CA SER A 174 4.94 -8.62 -6.99
C SER A 174 4.91 -7.55 -5.89
N GLY A 175 4.19 -6.45 -6.14
CA GLY A 175 4.09 -5.32 -5.23
C GLY A 175 5.40 -4.54 -5.06
N VAL A 176 5.45 -3.69 -4.02
CA VAL A 176 6.64 -2.94 -3.63
C VAL A 176 7.69 -3.82 -2.94
N GLY A 177 7.30 -5.03 -2.55
CA GLY A 177 8.11 -6.00 -1.82
C GLY A 177 8.00 -5.85 -0.30
N LEU A 178 8.03 -6.99 0.38
CA LEU A 178 8.01 -7.10 1.83
C LEU A 178 9.27 -7.84 2.28
N ASP A 179 10.02 -7.30 3.23
CA ASP A 179 11.14 -8.04 3.83
C ASP A 179 10.59 -9.12 4.78
N CYS A 180 10.30 -10.29 4.21
CA CYS A 180 9.76 -11.43 4.96
C CYS A 180 10.71 -11.93 6.05
N ARG A 181 12.02 -11.60 5.99
CA ARG A 181 12.99 -11.99 7.01
C ARG A 181 12.71 -11.34 8.35
N ARG A 182 12.14 -10.13 8.36
CA ARG A 182 11.73 -9.40 9.58
C ARG A 182 10.68 -10.15 10.39
N PHE A 183 9.89 -11.00 9.72
CA PHE A 183 8.81 -11.79 10.32
C PHE A 183 9.23 -13.23 10.65
N ARG A 184 10.49 -13.58 10.37
CA ARG A 184 11.03 -14.90 10.75
C ARG A 184 11.60 -14.84 12.16
N ASN A 185 11.18 -15.77 13.01
CA ASN A 185 11.72 -15.91 14.38
C ASN A 185 11.48 -14.68 15.28
N VAL A 186 10.32 -14.04 15.15
CA VAL A 186 9.93 -12.97 16.07
C VAL A 186 9.76 -13.58 17.47
N VAL A 187 10.58 -13.13 18.40
CA VAL A 187 10.47 -13.52 19.82
C VAL A 187 9.69 -12.39 20.52
N ALA A 188 8.37 -12.53 20.58
CA ALA A 188 7.50 -11.64 21.33
C ALA A 188 6.94 -12.41 22.52
N ASP A 189 7.04 -11.82 23.71
CA ASP A 189 6.21 -12.26 24.84
C ASP A 189 4.79 -11.77 24.58
N ARG A 190 3.98 -12.68 24.00
CA ARG A 190 2.61 -12.41 23.58
C ARG A 190 1.75 -11.86 24.73
N ASP A 191 1.85 -12.46 25.90
CA ASP A 191 1.01 -12.10 27.04
C ASP A 191 1.46 -10.77 27.64
N GLU A 192 2.77 -10.52 27.71
CA GLU A 192 3.28 -9.24 28.17
C GLU A 192 2.90 -8.12 27.21
N PHE A 193 3.07 -8.32 25.90
CA PHE A 193 2.72 -7.32 24.90
C PHE A 193 1.22 -7.01 24.92
N ARG A 194 0.37 -8.05 24.95
CA ARG A 194 -1.08 -7.88 25.06
C ARG A 194 -1.48 -7.10 26.30
N ARG A 195 -0.91 -7.43 27.48
CA ARG A 195 -1.19 -6.69 28.73
C ARG A 195 -0.79 -5.23 28.64
N LYS A 196 0.38 -4.91 28.05
CA LYS A 196 0.84 -3.53 27.82
C LYS A 196 -0.10 -2.74 26.91
N CYS A 197 -0.69 -3.39 25.92
CA CYS A 197 -1.62 -2.77 24.97
C CYS A 197 -3.09 -2.82 25.40
N GLY A 198 -3.41 -3.43 26.57
CA GLY A 198 -4.80 -3.61 27.03
C GLY A 198 -5.57 -4.66 26.23
N VAL A 199 -4.90 -5.57 25.52
CA VAL A 199 -5.52 -6.66 24.76
C VAL A 199 -5.66 -7.88 25.65
N PRO A 200 -6.88 -8.45 25.82
CA PRO A 200 -7.10 -9.67 26.60
C PRO A 200 -6.26 -10.84 26.11
N VAL A 201 -5.63 -11.56 27.03
CA VAL A 201 -4.74 -12.69 26.70
C VAL A 201 -5.51 -13.98 26.38
N ASP A 202 -6.73 -14.11 26.90
CA ASP A 202 -7.60 -15.26 26.80
C ASP A 202 -8.56 -15.24 25.60
N LYS A 203 -8.62 -14.11 24.87
CA LYS A 203 -9.50 -13.94 23.72
C LYS A 203 -8.80 -14.14 22.37
N THR A 204 -9.58 -14.58 21.39
CA THR A 204 -9.16 -14.62 19.99
C THR A 204 -9.11 -13.18 19.45
N ALA A 205 -7.92 -12.72 19.07
CA ALA A 205 -7.73 -11.36 18.57
C ALA A 205 -7.91 -11.29 17.06
N VAL A 206 -8.83 -10.44 16.62
CA VAL A 206 -9.00 -10.04 15.21
C VAL A 206 -8.27 -8.73 15.02
N LEU A 207 -7.16 -8.72 14.26
CA LEU A 207 -6.30 -7.55 14.08
C LEU A 207 -6.58 -6.86 12.74
N ALA A 208 -6.87 -5.57 12.78
CA ALA A 208 -6.85 -4.69 11.61
C ALA A 208 -5.70 -3.67 11.71
N VAL A 209 -4.89 -3.58 10.67
CA VAL A 209 -3.76 -2.64 10.61
C VAL A 209 -3.97 -1.62 9.50
N GLY A 210 -3.83 -0.34 9.82
CA GLY A 210 -3.89 0.74 8.84
C GLY A 210 -4.56 2.01 9.36
N ARG A 211 -4.64 3.03 8.51
CA ARG A 211 -5.31 4.29 8.85
C ARG A 211 -6.78 4.05 9.15
N LEU A 212 -7.32 4.76 10.14
CA LEU A 212 -8.74 4.75 10.46
C LEU A 212 -9.43 5.75 9.53
N VAL A 213 -9.91 5.25 8.39
CA VAL A 213 -10.60 6.01 7.34
C VAL A 213 -11.71 5.14 6.73
N HIS A 214 -12.78 5.75 6.23
CA HIS A 214 -13.98 5.02 5.75
C HIS A 214 -13.68 3.96 4.69
N TYR A 215 -12.75 4.23 3.75
CA TYR A 215 -12.47 3.23 2.72
C TYR A 215 -11.71 1.99 3.24
N LYS A 216 -11.16 2.02 4.45
CA LYS A 216 -10.60 0.85 5.15
C LYS A 216 -11.68 -0.03 5.78
N ASN A 217 -12.89 0.51 5.97
CA ASN A 217 -14.11 -0.24 6.30
C ASN A 217 -14.03 -1.10 7.57
N GLN A 218 -13.22 -0.67 8.58
CA GLN A 218 -13.05 -1.45 9.82
C GLN A 218 -14.38 -1.65 10.57
N THR A 219 -15.35 -0.76 10.39
CA THR A 219 -16.68 -0.84 10.99
C THR A 219 -17.45 -2.12 10.65
N ILE A 220 -17.18 -2.74 9.47
CA ILE A 220 -17.85 -4.00 9.10
C ILE A 220 -17.38 -5.17 10.00
N ILE A 221 -16.15 -5.14 10.50
CA ILE A 221 -15.63 -6.16 11.42
C ILE A 221 -16.37 -6.10 12.75
N VAL A 222 -16.60 -4.89 13.28
CA VAL A 222 -17.40 -4.71 14.50
C VAL A 222 -18.82 -5.24 14.31
N LYS A 223 -19.47 -4.89 13.19
CA LYS A 223 -20.81 -5.39 12.86
C LYS A 223 -20.84 -6.92 12.76
N ALA A 224 -19.84 -7.52 12.12
CA ALA A 224 -19.72 -8.97 12.00
C ALA A 224 -19.51 -9.67 13.35
N LEU A 225 -18.65 -9.12 14.21
CA LEU A 225 -18.42 -9.64 15.55
C LEU A 225 -19.66 -9.51 16.43
N ALA A 226 -20.39 -8.40 16.36
CA ALA A 226 -21.61 -8.16 17.13
C ALA A 226 -22.71 -9.21 16.88
N GLU A 227 -22.75 -9.77 15.67
CA GLU A 227 -23.70 -10.82 15.30
C GLU A 227 -23.28 -12.24 15.65
N LEU A 228 -22.06 -12.45 16.20
CA LEU A 228 -21.62 -13.76 16.65
C LEU A 228 -22.25 -14.09 18.01
N PRO A 229 -22.79 -15.32 18.19
CA PRO A 229 -23.39 -15.73 19.47
C PRO A 229 -22.35 -15.82 20.59
N ASP A 230 -21.09 -16.05 20.27
CA ASP A 230 -19.97 -16.17 21.18
C ASP A 230 -18.96 -15.01 21.05
N LYS A 231 -19.46 -13.80 20.72
CA LYS A 231 -18.65 -12.59 20.52
C LYS A 231 -17.72 -12.27 21.69
N ASP A 232 -18.08 -12.68 22.92
CA ASP A 232 -17.27 -12.44 24.11
C ASP A 232 -15.93 -13.20 24.10
N LYS A 233 -15.78 -14.21 23.21
CA LYS A 233 -14.51 -14.91 22.98
C LYS A 233 -13.54 -14.13 22.10
N PHE A 234 -13.98 -13.03 21.52
CA PHE A 234 -13.19 -12.23 20.59
C PHE A 234 -12.83 -10.87 21.18
N VAL A 235 -11.74 -10.32 20.68
CA VAL A 235 -11.37 -8.92 20.83
C VAL A 235 -10.98 -8.37 19.46
N PHE A 236 -11.52 -7.21 19.09
CA PHE A 236 -11.10 -6.50 17.89
C PHE A 236 -9.94 -5.57 18.23
N VAL A 237 -8.80 -5.77 17.60
CA VAL A 237 -7.59 -4.97 17.81
C VAL A 237 -7.36 -4.08 16.60
N VAL A 238 -7.29 -2.78 16.83
CA VAL A 238 -7.10 -1.77 15.78
C VAL A 238 -5.74 -1.11 15.96
N CYS A 239 -4.85 -1.36 15.01
CA CYS A 239 -3.51 -0.77 14.95
C CYS A 239 -3.43 0.29 13.85
N GLY A 240 -3.21 1.54 14.23
CA GLY A 240 -3.12 2.64 13.29
C GLY A 240 -3.52 3.98 13.90
N HIS A 241 -3.57 4.99 13.06
CA HIS A 241 -3.96 6.33 13.48
C HIS A 241 -5.09 6.87 12.61
N GLU A 242 -5.86 7.77 13.20
CA GLU A 242 -6.91 8.51 12.54
C GLU A 242 -6.34 9.65 11.68
N THR A 243 -7.07 10.05 10.65
CA THR A 243 -6.76 11.24 9.87
C THR A 243 -7.82 12.31 10.13
N THR A 244 -7.39 13.55 10.28
CA THR A 244 -8.32 14.68 10.52
C THR A 244 -9.31 14.92 9.37
N SER A 245 -9.00 14.47 8.17
CA SER A 245 -9.85 14.63 6.98
C SER A 245 -10.93 13.56 6.82
N ASP A 246 -10.84 12.46 7.56
CA ASP A 246 -11.75 11.31 7.47
C ASP A 246 -11.77 10.55 8.81
N PRO A 247 -12.37 11.13 9.88
CA PRO A 247 -12.39 10.54 11.21
C PRO A 247 -13.36 9.37 11.28
N VAL A 248 -12.89 8.22 11.76
CA VAL A 248 -13.66 6.96 11.89
C VAL A 248 -13.57 6.37 13.29
N ALA A 249 -12.61 6.82 14.12
CA ALA A 249 -12.35 6.22 15.42
C ALA A 249 -13.57 6.30 16.34
N GLN A 250 -14.26 7.44 16.39
CA GLN A 250 -15.44 7.61 17.22
C GLN A 250 -16.59 6.73 16.73
N GLU A 251 -16.86 6.69 15.42
CA GLU A 251 -17.89 5.81 14.85
C GLU A 251 -17.61 4.34 15.19
N LEU A 252 -16.33 3.94 15.13
CA LEU A 252 -15.91 2.57 15.42
C LEU A 252 -16.12 2.25 16.91
N ALA A 253 -15.82 3.20 17.82
CA ALA A 253 -16.03 3.07 19.26
C ALA A 253 -17.53 2.95 19.59
N ASP A 254 -18.36 3.85 19.03
CA ASP A 254 -19.81 3.85 19.25
C ASP A 254 -20.48 2.55 18.76
N LEU A 255 -20.06 2.05 17.59
CA LEU A 255 -20.53 0.77 17.06
C LEU A 255 -20.10 -0.40 17.93
N SER A 256 -18.88 -0.36 18.48
CA SER A 256 -18.35 -1.39 19.39
C SER A 256 -19.15 -1.44 20.68
N GLU A 257 -19.40 -0.30 21.30
CA GLU A 257 -20.22 -0.19 22.52
C GLU A 257 -21.65 -0.70 22.26
N LYS A 258 -22.30 -0.19 21.22
CA LYS A 258 -23.66 -0.60 20.86
C LYS A 258 -23.77 -2.09 20.54
N GLY A 259 -22.76 -2.67 19.89
CA GLY A 259 -22.70 -4.09 19.52
C GLY A 259 -22.24 -4.99 20.66
N GLY A 260 -21.76 -4.45 21.78
CA GLY A 260 -21.14 -5.20 22.87
C GLY A 260 -19.86 -5.92 22.41
N VAL A 261 -19.10 -5.33 21.51
CA VAL A 261 -17.84 -5.88 20.98
C VAL A 261 -16.66 -5.22 21.70
N GLN A 262 -15.82 -6.05 22.34
CA GLN A 262 -14.60 -5.52 22.92
C GLN A 262 -13.63 -5.09 21.82
N THR A 263 -13.37 -3.78 21.73
CA THR A 263 -12.43 -3.18 20.76
C THR A 263 -11.30 -2.46 21.49
N VAL A 264 -10.08 -2.71 21.08
CA VAL A 264 -8.86 -2.12 21.65
C VAL A 264 -8.10 -1.37 20.55
N PHE A 265 -7.92 -0.07 20.74
CA PHE A 265 -7.10 0.77 19.86
C PHE A 265 -5.69 0.82 20.43
N ILE A 266 -4.74 0.20 19.75
CA ILE A 266 -3.33 0.16 20.21
C ILE A 266 -2.47 1.30 19.61
N GLY A 267 -3.08 2.17 18.78
CA GLY A 267 -2.37 3.28 18.16
C GLY A 267 -1.43 2.86 17.02
N PHE A 268 -0.51 3.75 16.69
CA PHE A 268 0.51 3.49 15.66
C PHE A 268 1.72 2.76 16.26
N HIS A 269 2.15 1.71 15.59
CA HIS A 269 3.36 0.97 15.93
C HIS A 269 4.29 0.89 14.70
N SER A 270 5.58 1.04 14.90
CA SER A 270 6.61 0.90 13.86
C SER A 270 7.14 -0.54 13.71
N ASP A 271 7.04 -1.34 14.78
CA ASP A 271 7.46 -2.74 14.77
C ASP A 271 6.28 -3.68 14.57
N MET A 272 5.87 -3.81 13.32
CA MET A 272 4.74 -4.64 12.91
C MET A 272 4.95 -6.14 13.15
N PRO A 273 6.15 -6.73 13.00
CA PRO A 273 6.37 -8.13 13.34
C PRO A 273 5.96 -8.46 14.77
N GLU A 274 6.35 -7.66 15.76
CA GLU A 274 6.00 -7.88 17.17
C GLU A 274 4.50 -7.72 17.41
N VAL A 275 3.89 -6.66 16.85
CA VAL A 275 2.44 -6.42 16.96
C VAL A 275 1.63 -7.59 16.41
N ILE A 276 2.00 -8.09 15.22
CA ILE A 276 1.26 -9.16 14.55
C ILE A 276 1.44 -10.46 15.31
N ALA A 277 2.68 -10.82 15.70
CA ALA A 277 2.96 -12.02 16.47
C ALA A 277 2.19 -12.07 17.81
N ALA A 278 2.08 -10.93 18.48
CA ALA A 278 1.39 -10.82 19.75
C ALA A 278 -0.14 -10.68 19.62
N CYS A 279 -0.62 -9.83 18.71
CA CYS A 279 -2.00 -9.37 18.70
C CYS A 279 -2.85 -9.92 17.55
N ALA A 280 -2.34 -10.83 16.70
CA ALA A 280 -3.11 -11.36 15.59
C ALA A 280 -3.33 -12.88 15.72
N ASP A 281 -4.57 -13.30 15.93
CA ASP A 281 -5.03 -14.67 15.70
C ASP A 281 -5.70 -14.80 14.33
N ILE A 282 -6.42 -13.74 13.95
CA ILE A 282 -7.12 -13.57 12.67
C ILE A 282 -6.77 -12.19 12.15
N GLY A 283 -6.33 -12.09 10.90
CA GLY A 283 -6.11 -10.80 10.27
C GLY A 283 -7.39 -10.28 9.58
N ALA A 284 -7.66 -8.99 9.67
CA ALA A 284 -8.80 -8.36 9.02
C ALA A 284 -8.36 -7.33 7.97
N MET A 285 -8.76 -7.55 6.72
CA MET A 285 -8.50 -6.68 5.57
C MET A 285 -9.80 -6.26 4.88
N PRO A 286 -10.70 -5.49 5.56
CA PRO A 286 -12.05 -5.23 5.07
C PRO A 286 -12.14 -4.09 4.05
N SER A 287 -11.02 -3.56 3.57
CA SER A 287 -10.93 -2.36 2.72
C SER A 287 -11.83 -2.44 1.48
N LEU A 288 -12.44 -1.33 1.11
CA LEU A 288 -13.22 -1.19 -0.12
C LEU A 288 -12.35 -1.15 -1.38
N ARG A 289 -11.07 -0.83 -1.22
CA ARG A 289 -10.06 -0.85 -2.29
C ARG A 289 -8.66 -0.92 -1.70
N GLU A 290 -7.76 -1.61 -2.38
CA GLU A 290 -6.33 -1.67 -2.05
C GLU A 290 -5.49 -1.71 -3.32
N GLY A 291 -4.32 -1.07 -3.28
CA GLY A 291 -3.31 -1.28 -4.32
C GLY A 291 -2.72 -2.69 -4.24
N LEU A 292 -2.27 -3.05 -3.05
CA LEU A 292 -1.87 -4.40 -2.68
C LEU A 292 -2.34 -4.74 -1.26
N GLY A 293 -2.23 -3.82 -0.29
CA GLY A 293 -2.60 -4.04 1.10
C GLY A 293 -1.49 -4.73 1.88
N MET A 294 -0.38 -4.01 2.09
CA MET A 294 0.82 -4.55 2.74
C MET A 294 0.57 -5.20 4.10
N ALA A 295 -0.34 -4.63 4.89
CA ALA A 295 -0.70 -5.19 6.20
C ALA A 295 -1.20 -6.65 6.12
N GLY A 296 -1.95 -6.99 5.07
CA GLY A 296 -2.37 -8.38 4.85
C GLY A 296 -1.20 -9.31 4.56
N LEU A 297 -0.24 -8.87 3.74
CA LEU A 297 0.98 -9.63 3.46
C LEU A 297 1.86 -9.78 4.71
N GLU A 298 1.98 -8.75 5.53
CA GLU A 298 2.70 -8.78 6.80
C GLU A 298 2.08 -9.82 7.75
N MET A 299 0.76 -9.86 7.86
CA MET A 299 0.05 -10.89 8.63
C MET A 299 0.28 -12.30 8.07
N LEU A 300 0.25 -12.46 6.74
CA LEU A 300 0.56 -13.75 6.12
C LEU A 300 2.02 -14.18 6.36
N CYS A 301 2.99 -13.27 6.45
CA CYS A 301 4.37 -13.58 6.80
C CYS A 301 4.49 -14.26 8.17
N GLU A 302 3.68 -13.83 9.15
CA GLU A 302 3.58 -14.48 10.48
C GLU A 302 2.78 -15.79 10.42
N GLY A 303 2.10 -16.03 9.31
CA GLY A 303 1.24 -17.20 9.13
C GLY A 303 -0.15 -17.01 9.73
N VAL A 304 -0.61 -15.76 9.83
CA VAL A 304 -1.95 -15.39 10.29
C VAL A 304 -2.92 -15.42 9.11
N PRO A 305 -3.96 -16.26 9.12
CA PRO A 305 -4.97 -16.29 8.07
C PRO A 305 -5.89 -15.07 8.15
N LEU A 306 -6.46 -14.68 7.02
CA LEU A 306 -7.18 -13.43 6.88
C LEU A 306 -8.68 -13.62 6.64
N VAL A 307 -9.49 -12.69 7.13
CA VAL A 307 -10.77 -12.33 6.51
C VAL A 307 -10.58 -11.04 5.74
N GLY A 308 -10.88 -11.02 4.45
CA GLY A 308 -10.58 -9.84 3.64
C GLY A 308 -11.56 -9.63 2.51
N SER A 309 -11.72 -8.36 2.14
CA SER A 309 -12.58 -7.97 1.03
C SER A 309 -12.14 -8.57 -0.30
N ASP A 310 -13.09 -9.02 -1.09
CA ASP A 310 -12.89 -9.49 -2.45
C ASP A 310 -12.70 -8.31 -3.41
N VAL A 311 -11.57 -7.61 -3.26
CA VAL A 311 -11.18 -6.45 -4.06
C VAL A 311 -9.77 -6.59 -4.63
N GLN A 312 -9.43 -5.72 -5.60
CA GLN A 312 -8.07 -5.67 -6.17
C GLN A 312 -7.01 -5.53 -5.08
N GLY A 313 -5.85 -6.05 -5.31
CA GLY A 313 -4.75 -6.06 -4.36
C GLY A 313 -4.89 -7.16 -3.32
N ILE A 314 -6.01 -7.23 -2.58
CA ILE A 314 -6.24 -8.30 -1.60
C ILE A 314 -6.35 -9.66 -2.31
N ARG A 315 -7.00 -9.74 -3.45
CA ARG A 315 -7.09 -10.96 -4.29
C ARG A 315 -5.74 -11.51 -4.75
N GLU A 316 -4.69 -10.70 -4.75
CA GLU A 316 -3.37 -11.17 -5.18
C GLU A 316 -2.82 -12.25 -4.23
N TYR A 317 -3.05 -12.11 -2.92
CA TYR A 317 -2.52 -12.98 -1.88
C TYR A 317 -3.57 -13.72 -1.04
N LEU A 318 -4.78 -13.20 -0.92
CA LEU A 318 -5.86 -13.89 -0.20
C LEU A 318 -6.52 -14.91 -1.13
N LYS A 319 -6.37 -16.19 -0.80
CA LYS A 319 -6.96 -17.32 -1.52
C LYS A 319 -7.96 -18.00 -0.61
N ASP A 320 -9.21 -18.04 -1.08
CA ASP A 320 -10.35 -18.56 -0.31
C ASP A 320 -10.11 -20.01 0.15
N GLY A 321 -10.29 -20.26 1.44
CA GLY A 321 -10.04 -21.55 2.07
C GLY A 321 -8.57 -21.97 2.21
N VAL A 322 -7.59 -21.17 1.71
CA VAL A 322 -6.15 -21.49 1.74
C VAL A 322 -5.37 -20.54 2.64
N THR A 323 -5.48 -19.22 2.39
CA THR A 323 -4.81 -18.21 3.22
C THR A 323 -5.80 -17.38 4.03
N GLY A 324 -7.07 -17.76 4.00
CA GLY A 324 -8.18 -17.11 4.69
C GLY A 324 -9.47 -17.18 3.90
N PHE A 325 -10.35 -16.20 4.10
CA PHE A 325 -11.65 -16.15 3.42
C PHE A 325 -11.88 -14.80 2.74
N LEU A 326 -12.28 -14.86 1.47
CA LEU A 326 -12.70 -13.69 0.68
C LEU A 326 -14.16 -13.35 1.02
N CYS A 327 -14.42 -12.07 1.29
CA CYS A 327 -15.70 -11.54 1.71
C CYS A 327 -16.15 -10.42 0.74
N ASN A 328 -17.44 -10.38 0.42
CA ASN A 328 -17.98 -9.19 -0.22
C ASN A 328 -17.79 -7.98 0.72
N PRO A 329 -17.14 -6.87 0.30
CA PRO A 329 -16.84 -5.74 1.17
C PRO A 329 -18.06 -5.05 1.79
N PHE A 330 -19.27 -5.37 1.32
CA PHE A 330 -20.53 -4.83 1.84
C PHE A 330 -21.36 -5.86 2.62
N SER A 331 -20.90 -7.11 2.74
CA SER A 331 -21.62 -8.20 3.40
C SER A 331 -21.08 -8.44 4.80
N VAL A 332 -21.80 -7.99 5.82
CA VAL A 332 -21.53 -8.32 7.24
C VAL A 332 -21.52 -9.83 7.45
N GLU A 333 -22.47 -10.54 6.79
CA GLU A 333 -22.62 -12.00 6.87
C GLU A 333 -21.37 -12.75 6.39
N ASP A 334 -20.73 -12.30 5.29
CA ASP A 334 -19.52 -12.94 4.77
C ASP A 334 -18.37 -12.83 5.77
N PHE A 335 -18.15 -11.61 6.34
CA PHE A 335 -17.13 -11.40 7.36
C PHE A 335 -17.42 -12.20 8.63
N LYS A 336 -18.67 -12.23 9.09
CA LYS A 336 -19.10 -13.04 10.22
C LYS A 336 -18.78 -14.52 10.01
N ASN A 337 -19.14 -15.06 8.84
CA ASN A 337 -18.88 -16.46 8.50
C ASN A 337 -17.40 -16.76 8.38
N GLY A 338 -16.60 -15.85 7.79
CA GLY A 338 -15.14 -15.96 7.73
C GLY A 338 -14.50 -15.98 9.11
N ILE A 339 -14.87 -15.03 9.98
CA ILE A 339 -14.39 -14.96 11.38
C ILE A 339 -14.80 -16.22 12.15
N LYS A 340 -16.05 -16.65 12.02
CA LYS A 340 -16.55 -17.88 12.67
C LYS A 340 -15.76 -19.12 12.27
N LYS A 341 -15.40 -19.28 10.98
CA LYS A 341 -14.56 -20.38 10.52
C LYS A 341 -13.15 -20.29 11.12
N LEU A 342 -12.57 -19.10 11.13
CA LEU A 342 -11.24 -18.88 11.70
C LEU A 342 -11.21 -18.84 13.24
N ALA A 343 -12.33 -18.93 13.93
CA ALA A 343 -12.37 -19.16 15.37
C ALA A 343 -11.73 -20.51 15.73
N ASP A 344 -11.81 -21.51 14.84
CA ASP A 344 -11.12 -22.80 14.98
C ASP A 344 -9.59 -22.62 14.90
N SER A 345 -8.93 -22.82 16.04
CA SER A 345 -7.46 -22.73 16.16
C SER A 345 -6.73 -23.78 15.32
N ASP A 346 -7.33 -24.96 15.13
CA ASP A 346 -6.72 -26.03 14.34
C ASP A 346 -6.78 -25.68 12.83
N LEU A 347 -7.85 -25.05 12.40
CA LEU A 347 -7.90 -24.52 11.03
C LEU A 347 -6.83 -23.46 10.81
N ARG A 348 -6.68 -22.47 11.72
CA ARG A 348 -5.62 -21.47 11.62
C ARG A 348 -4.24 -22.10 11.59
N ARG A 349 -3.99 -23.13 12.40
CA ARG A 349 -2.72 -23.86 12.43
C ARG A 349 -2.43 -24.57 11.10
N ARG A 350 -3.45 -25.17 10.49
CA ARG A 350 -3.33 -25.82 9.17
C ARG A 350 -3.05 -24.82 8.05
N MET A 351 -3.66 -23.63 8.10
CA MET A 351 -3.45 -22.58 7.08
C MET A 351 -2.09 -21.87 7.19
N LYS A 352 -1.46 -21.90 8.36
CA LYS A 352 -0.22 -21.15 8.63
C LYS A 352 0.91 -21.37 7.61
N PRO A 353 1.24 -22.61 7.17
CA PRO A 353 2.26 -22.83 6.15
C PRO A 353 1.91 -22.18 4.80
N ASP A 354 0.65 -22.27 4.39
CA ASP A 354 0.17 -21.69 3.12
C ASP A 354 0.19 -20.15 3.15
N CYS A 355 -0.15 -19.57 4.28
CA CYS A 355 -0.02 -18.13 4.50
C CYS A 355 1.42 -17.66 4.30
N LYS A 356 2.39 -18.32 4.95
CA LYS A 356 3.81 -17.99 4.82
C LYS A 356 4.31 -18.19 3.39
N ALA A 357 3.99 -19.32 2.77
CA ALA A 357 4.37 -19.61 1.39
C ALA A 357 3.78 -18.61 0.39
N MET A 358 2.59 -18.09 0.66
CA MET A 358 1.99 -17.04 -0.14
C MET A 358 2.73 -15.71 0.02
N ALA A 359 3.04 -15.30 1.24
CA ALA A 359 3.76 -14.04 1.51
C ALA A 359 5.16 -14.03 0.87
N GLU A 360 5.86 -15.16 0.84
CA GLU A 360 7.18 -15.29 0.21
C GLU A 360 7.18 -14.96 -1.29
N LYS A 361 6.05 -15.12 -1.99
CA LYS A 361 5.91 -14.70 -3.41
C LYS A 361 5.98 -13.18 -3.60
N PHE A 362 5.83 -12.43 -2.51
CA PHE A 362 5.89 -10.97 -2.45
C PHE A 362 7.15 -10.47 -1.73
N ASP A 363 8.15 -11.35 -1.53
CA ASP A 363 9.40 -10.94 -0.89
C ASP A 363 10.08 -9.82 -1.68
N ILE A 364 10.72 -8.91 -0.95
CA ILE A 364 11.37 -7.72 -1.52
C ILE A 364 12.43 -8.09 -2.57
N SER A 365 13.11 -9.22 -2.42
CA SER A 365 14.12 -9.68 -3.38
C SER A 365 13.51 -9.98 -4.76
N ILE A 366 12.31 -10.56 -4.80
CA ILE A 366 11.56 -10.83 -6.04
C ILE A 366 11.16 -9.52 -6.70
N SER A 367 10.55 -8.62 -5.94
CA SER A 367 10.13 -7.31 -6.45
C SER A 367 11.31 -6.46 -6.94
N MET A 368 12.44 -6.49 -6.23
CA MET A 368 13.67 -5.81 -6.64
C MET A 368 14.23 -6.36 -7.95
N ALA A 369 14.28 -7.68 -8.10
CA ALA A 369 14.74 -8.32 -9.34
C ALA A 369 13.85 -7.92 -10.54
N GLN A 370 12.52 -7.94 -10.36
CA GLN A 370 11.56 -7.51 -11.38
C GLN A 370 11.75 -6.04 -11.76
N ARG A 371 11.89 -5.13 -10.80
CA ARG A 371 12.09 -3.70 -11.04
C ARG A 371 13.43 -3.42 -11.70
N ARG A 372 14.51 -4.10 -11.30
CA ARG A 372 15.82 -4.00 -11.93
C ARG A 372 15.76 -4.38 -13.41
N ALA A 373 15.14 -5.50 -13.74
CA ALA A 373 14.96 -5.94 -15.12
C ALA A 373 14.16 -4.93 -15.96
N ILE A 374 13.14 -4.29 -15.36
CA ILE A 374 12.37 -3.23 -16.02
C ILE A 374 13.23 -1.99 -16.27
N TYR A 375 14.01 -1.52 -15.27
CA TYR A 375 14.91 -0.39 -15.45
C TYR A 375 15.93 -0.66 -16.55
N GLU A 376 16.61 -1.81 -16.51
CA GLU A 376 17.60 -2.21 -17.51
C GLU A 376 16.99 -2.24 -18.92
N LYS A 377 15.80 -2.84 -19.05
CA LYS A 377 15.08 -2.90 -20.34
C LYS A 377 14.73 -1.52 -20.88
N ILE A 378 14.25 -0.61 -20.05
CA ILE A 378 13.75 0.70 -20.49
C ILE A 378 14.89 1.69 -20.70
N LEU A 379 15.93 1.65 -19.87
CA LEU A 379 17.05 2.61 -19.92
C LEU A 379 18.07 2.26 -21.02
N ASN A 380 18.06 1.02 -21.53
CA ASN A 380 18.92 0.57 -22.63
C ASN A 380 18.23 0.66 -24.01
N GLN A 381 16.98 1.09 -24.09
CA GLN A 381 16.25 1.40 -25.32
C GLN A 381 16.53 2.82 -25.81
#